data_5f084af307d1085f4a1fc642c83c1cab
#
_entry.id   5f084af307d1085f4a1fc642c83c1cab
#
_cell.length_a   1.000
_cell.length_b   1.000
_cell.length_c   1.000
_cell.angle_alpha   90.00
_cell.angle_beta   90.00
_cell.angle_gamma   90.00
#
_symmetry.space_group_name_H-M   'P 1'
#
loop_
_entity.id
_entity.type
_entity.pdbx_description
1 polymer ?
#
loop_
_entity_poly.entity_id
_entity_poly.type
_entity_poly.pdbx_seq_one_letter_code
_entity_poly.pdbx_strand_id
1 'polypeptide(L)'
;CSQKEEKLLAMASQMADSPSDIFSKFNNADVKFGKVHDEHGDEKELTSAGFSVFMESRDRNVRKEAFYALYRQYKSYINTLAASYYGNVKQAVFFANARNYESTLQMYLSGSFIPESVYTNLIDTVNNNLDKMHDYVSLRKKTLGVDELHFYDIYAPLTSDYTVNVSYENAKETVLDALKILG
;
A
#
# COMPACT_ATOMS: atom_id res chain seq x y z
N CYS A 1 -1.28 -34.69 -0.67
CA CYS A 1 -0.42 -34.93 -1.86
C CYS A 1 0.61 -36.01 -1.57
N SER A 2 0.96 -36.83 -2.60
CA SER A 2 2.09 -37.74 -2.52
C SER A 2 3.43 -36.96 -2.56
N GLN A 3 4.53 -37.62 -2.19
CA GLN A 3 5.87 -37.01 -2.24
C GLN A 3 6.26 -36.53 -3.67
N LYS A 4 5.79 -37.25 -4.70
CA LYS A 4 6.04 -36.85 -6.10
C LYS A 4 5.24 -35.59 -6.48
N GLU A 5 4.00 -35.50 -6.03
CA GLU A 5 3.13 -34.34 -6.26
C GLU A 5 3.68 -33.10 -5.53
N GLU A 6 4.10 -33.24 -4.28
CA GLU A 6 4.72 -32.13 -3.53
C GLU A 6 6.02 -31.65 -4.18
N LYS A 7 6.85 -32.56 -4.68
CA LYS A 7 8.05 -32.18 -5.44
C LYS A 7 7.71 -31.39 -6.71
N LEU A 8 6.66 -31.82 -7.43
CA LEU A 8 6.20 -31.12 -8.64
C LEU A 8 5.64 -29.73 -8.31
N LEU A 9 4.84 -29.62 -7.25
CA LEU A 9 4.31 -28.35 -6.78
C LEU A 9 5.42 -27.40 -6.32
N ALA A 10 6.43 -27.91 -5.62
CA ALA A 10 7.59 -27.12 -5.22
C ALA A 10 8.41 -26.60 -6.43
N MET A 11 8.54 -27.38 -7.49
CA MET A 11 9.16 -26.91 -8.74
C MET A 11 8.31 -25.89 -9.48
N ALA A 12 6.98 -26.04 -9.44
CA ALA A 12 6.04 -25.09 -10.06
C ALA A 12 6.01 -23.72 -9.34
N SER A 13 6.33 -23.65 -8.04
CA SER A 13 6.28 -22.40 -7.27
C SER A 13 7.21 -21.34 -7.84
N GLN A 14 8.38 -21.71 -8.36
CA GLN A 14 9.32 -20.74 -8.98
C GLN A 14 8.72 -20.04 -10.20
N MET A 15 7.91 -20.74 -11.01
CA MET A 15 7.20 -20.14 -12.14
C MET A 15 5.99 -19.33 -11.65
N ALA A 16 5.36 -19.78 -10.60
CA ALA A 16 4.16 -19.18 -10.05
C ALA A 16 4.41 -17.80 -9.44
N ASP A 17 5.63 -17.53 -8.96
CA ASP A 17 6.02 -16.23 -8.40
C ASP A 17 6.26 -15.16 -9.48
N SER A 18 6.37 -15.54 -10.76
CA SER A 18 6.66 -14.62 -11.86
C SER A 18 5.74 -13.40 -11.95
N PRO A 19 4.41 -13.49 -11.75
CA PRO A 19 3.54 -12.31 -11.78
C PRO A 19 3.89 -11.27 -10.71
N SER A 20 4.25 -11.72 -9.51
CA SER A 20 4.66 -10.85 -8.40
C SER A 20 6.02 -10.20 -8.69
N ASP A 21 6.96 -10.97 -9.23
CA ASP A 21 8.29 -10.46 -9.59
C ASP A 21 8.21 -9.43 -10.72
N ILE A 22 7.40 -9.70 -11.76
CA ILE A 22 7.14 -8.74 -12.84
C ILE A 22 6.57 -7.44 -12.29
N PHE A 23 5.57 -7.52 -11.41
CA PHE A 23 5.01 -6.32 -10.78
C PHE A 23 6.06 -5.57 -9.96
N SER A 24 6.88 -6.28 -9.19
CA SER A 24 7.93 -5.68 -8.36
C SER A 24 8.99 -4.96 -9.20
N LYS A 25 9.43 -5.54 -10.30
CA LYS A 25 10.37 -4.89 -11.22
C LYS A 25 9.76 -3.65 -11.86
N PHE A 26 8.54 -3.78 -12.39
CA PHE A 26 7.82 -2.65 -12.94
C PHE A 26 7.66 -1.51 -11.92
N ASN A 27 7.15 -1.82 -10.73
CA ASN A 27 6.81 -0.81 -9.72
C ASN A 27 8.03 -0.13 -9.11
N ASN A 28 9.13 -0.87 -8.89
CA ASN A 28 10.28 -0.37 -8.16
C ASN A 28 11.41 0.15 -9.06
N ALA A 29 11.42 -0.23 -10.35
CA ALA A 29 12.50 0.13 -11.25
C ALA A 29 12.04 0.85 -12.53
N ASP A 30 11.00 0.36 -13.17
CA ASP A 30 10.69 0.77 -14.54
C ASP A 30 9.73 1.96 -14.61
N VAL A 31 8.70 2.00 -13.75
CA VAL A 31 7.70 3.06 -13.79
C VAL A 31 8.30 4.41 -13.39
N LYS A 32 8.03 5.42 -14.21
CA LYS A 32 8.42 6.82 -13.97
C LYS A 32 7.16 7.68 -13.93
N PHE A 33 7.01 8.46 -12.87
CA PHE A 33 5.82 9.29 -12.66
C PHE A 33 5.95 10.70 -13.24
N GLY A 34 7.16 11.05 -13.73
CA GLY A 34 7.46 12.38 -14.25
C GLY A 34 7.78 13.38 -13.14
N LYS A 35 7.58 14.65 -13.46
CA LYS A 35 7.87 15.76 -12.54
C LYS A 35 6.57 16.44 -12.12
N VAL A 36 6.59 17.02 -10.94
CA VAL A 36 5.51 17.79 -10.30
C VAL A 36 6.10 19.00 -9.58
N HIS A 37 5.28 19.97 -9.24
CA HIS A 37 5.72 21.15 -8.52
C HIS A 37 5.57 20.99 -7.00
N ASP A 38 6.54 21.50 -6.26
CA ASP A 38 6.44 21.61 -4.80
C ASP A 38 5.74 22.92 -4.38
N GLU A 39 5.66 23.17 -3.06
CA GLU A 39 5.01 24.38 -2.50
C GLU A 39 5.68 25.69 -2.90
N HIS A 40 6.94 25.65 -3.35
CA HIS A 40 7.71 26.81 -3.81
C HIS A 40 7.58 27.03 -5.32
N GLY A 41 6.91 26.12 -6.02
CA GLY A 41 6.80 26.10 -7.48
C GLY A 41 8.01 25.48 -8.18
N ASP A 42 8.91 24.84 -7.43
CA ASP A 42 10.05 24.13 -7.98
C ASP A 42 9.64 22.77 -8.54
N GLU A 43 10.17 22.46 -9.72
CA GLU A 43 9.95 21.17 -10.38
C GLU A 43 10.77 20.06 -9.69
N LYS A 44 10.11 19.01 -9.22
CA LYS A 44 10.72 17.86 -8.54
C LYS A 44 10.31 16.55 -9.22
N GLU A 45 11.21 15.58 -9.27
CA GLU A 45 10.89 14.25 -9.75
C GLU A 45 9.94 13.54 -8.77
N LEU A 46 8.82 13.03 -9.30
CA LEU A 46 7.88 12.24 -8.51
C LEU A 46 8.33 10.78 -8.47
N THR A 47 8.54 10.26 -7.27
CA THR A 47 8.85 8.85 -7.02
C THR A 47 7.80 8.23 -6.11
N SER A 48 7.68 6.90 -6.10
CA SER A 48 6.79 6.19 -5.17
C SER A 48 7.10 6.53 -3.71
N ALA A 49 8.38 6.62 -3.35
CA ALA A 49 8.80 6.97 -1.99
C ALA A 49 8.54 8.45 -1.66
N GLY A 50 8.73 9.35 -2.62
CA GLY A 50 8.50 10.78 -2.45
C GLY A 50 7.03 11.19 -2.49
N PHE A 51 6.14 10.31 -2.96
CA PHE A 51 4.72 10.62 -3.11
C PHE A 51 4.06 11.08 -1.80
N SER A 52 4.40 10.44 -0.68
CA SER A 52 3.85 10.79 0.64
C SER A 52 4.17 12.24 1.03
N VAL A 53 5.38 12.71 0.72
CA VAL A 53 5.79 14.10 1.02
C VAL A 53 4.88 15.10 0.31
N PHE A 54 4.56 14.86 -0.96
CA PHE A 54 3.61 15.70 -1.70
C PHE A 54 2.18 15.61 -1.14
N MET A 55 1.75 14.41 -0.69
CA MET A 55 0.42 14.21 -0.11
C MET A 55 0.24 14.89 1.25
N GLU A 56 1.31 15.16 1.98
CA GLU A 56 1.33 15.89 3.23
C GLU A 56 1.46 17.41 3.05
N SER A 57 1.67 17.90 1.84
CA SER A 57 1.72 19.32 1.54
C SER A 57 0.43 20.04 1.98
N ARG A 58 0.58 21.28 2.48
CA ARG A 58 -0.56 22.15 2.79
C ARG A 58 -1.22 22.69 1.54
N ASP A 59 -0.47 22.87 0.47
CA ASP A 59 -1.02 23.31 -0.80
C ASP A 59 -1.80 22.17 -1.46
N ARG A 60 -3.10 22.37 -1.59
CA ARG A 60 -4.01 21.41 -2.23
C ARG A 60 -3.66 21.14 -3.68
N ASN A 61 -3.11 22.12 -4.41
CA ASN A 61 -2.77 21.94 -5.82
C ASN A 61 -1.55 21.03 -5.95
N VAL A 62 -0.57 21.15 -5.07
CA VAL A 62 0.60 20.26 -5.00
C VAL A 62 0.13 18.81 -4.79
N ARG A 63 -0.72 18.56 -3.80
CA ARG A 63 -1.29 17.22 -3.54
C ARG A 63 -2.03 16.68 -4.75
N LYS A 64 -2.89 17.51 -5.34
CA LYS A 64 -3.70 17.15 -6.51
C LYS A 64 -2.83 16.81 -7.72
N GLU A 65 -1.83 17.63 -8.01
CA GLU A 65 -0.90 17.40 -9.13
C GLU A 65 -0.16 16.07 -8.97
N ALA A 66 0.45 15.84 -7.80
CA ALA A 66 1.19 14.62 -7.51
C ALA A 66 0.28 13.37 -7.58
N PHE A 67 -0.93 13.45 -7.02
CA PHE A 67 -1.91 12.38 -7.09
C PHE A 67 -2.24 11.97 -8.52
N TYR A 68 -2.62 12.94 -9.35
CA TYR A 68 -2.97 12.64 -10.73
C TYR A 68 -1.77 12.24 -11.59
N ALA A 69 -0.57 12.76 -11.31
CA ALA A 69 0.65 12.33 -12.00
C ALA A 69 0.94 10.85 -11.74
N LEU A 70 0.89 10.41 -10.49
CA LEU A 70 1.12 9.02 -10.08
C LEU A 70 0.07 8.08 -10.72
N TYR A 71 -1.21 8.36 -10.52
CA TYR A 71 -2.27 7.46 -11.02
C TYR A 71 -2.42 7.47 -12.53
N ARG A 72 -2.03 8.54 -13.22
CA ARG A 72 -1.97 8.59 -14.70
C ARG A 72 -1.00 7.55 -15.24
N GLN A 73 0.16 7.38 -14.59
CA GLN A 73 1.13 6.37 -15.01
C GLN A 73 0.61 4.95 -14.77
N TYR A 74 0.07 4.65 -13.59
CA TYR A 74 -0.53 3.34 -13.37
C TYR A 74 -1.67 3.06 -14.36
N LYS A 75 -2.50 4.04 -14.66
CA LYS A 75 -3.58 3.92 -15.64
C LYS A 75 -3.07 3.65 -17.05
N SER A 76 -1.91 4.22 -17.45
CA SER A 76 -1.32 3.96 -18.77
C SER A 76 -0.83 2.52 -18.94
N TYR A 77 -0.54 1.82 -17.84
CA TYR A 77 -0.12 0.40 -17.81
C TYR A 77 -1.22 -0.55 -17.35
N ILE A 78 -2.47 -0.12 -17.33
CA ILE A 78 -3.57 -0.88 -16.71
C ILE A 78 -3.69 -2.31 -17.25
N ASN A 79 -3.48 -2.53 -18.54
CA ASN A 79 -3.58 -3.85 -19.14
C ASN A 79 -2.47 -4.78 -18.65
N THR A 80 -1.23 -4.27 -18.53
CA THR A 80 -0.09 -5.03 -18.02
C THR A 80 -0.29 -5.38 -16.54
N LEU A 81 -0.74 -4.39 -15.75
CA LEU A 81 -1.03 -4.58 -14.33
C LEU A 81 -2.16 -5.59 -14.11
N ALA A 82 -3.23 -5.48 -14.92
CA ALA A 82 -4.34 -6.44 -14.86
C ALA A 82 -3.90 -7.86 -15.23
N ALA A 83 -3.04 -8.02 -16.25
CA ALA A 83 -2.51 -9.33 -16.64
C ALA A 83 -1.63 -9.94 -15.54
N SER A 84 -0.75 -9.13 -14.92
CA SER A 84 0.10 -9.56 -13.79
C SER A 84 -0.77 -9.96 -12.58
N TYR A 85 -1.73 -9.13 -12.21
CA TYR A 85 -2.67 -9.44 -11.12
C TYR A 85 -3.46 -10.74 -11.39
N TYR A 86 -3.97 -10.90 -12.61
CA TYR A 86 -4.69 -12.11 -13.00
C TYR A 86 -3.79 -13.36 -12.95
N GLY A 87 -2.52 -13.23 -13.34
CA GLY A 87 -1.53 -14.30 -13.19
C GLY A 87 -1.36 -14.73 -11.74
N ASN A 88 -1.30 -13.76 -10.82
CA ASN A 88 -1.22 -14.02 -9.38
C ASN A 88 -2.48 -14.72 -8.83
N VAL A 89 -3.67 -14.27 -9.26
CA VAL A 89 -4.93 -14.97 -8.88
C VAL A 89 -4.96 -16.40 -9.39
N LYS A 90 -4.55 -16.65 -10.64
CA LYS A 90 -4.49 -18.02 -11.22
C LYS A 90 -3.54 -18.91 -10.44
N GLN A 91 -2.38 -18.40 -10.05
CA GLN A 91 -1.42 -19.11 -9.21
C GLN A 91 -2.05 -19.53 -7.88
N ALA A 92 -2.71 -18.61 -7.17
CA ALA A 92 -3.36 -18.89 -5.90
C ALA A 92 -4.44 -19.99 -6.05
N VAL A 93 -5.29 -19.87 -7.08
CA VAL A 93 -6.33 -20.86 -7.39
C VAL A 93 -5.73 -22.22 -7.73
N PHE A 94 -4.65 -22.27 -8.52
CA PHE A 94 -3.96 -23.51 -8.85
C PHE A 94 -3.47 -24.25 -7.60
N PHE A 95 -2.76 -23.55 -6.70
CA PHE A 95 -2.24 -24.19 -5.48
C PHE A 95 -3.33 -24.57 -4.48
N ALA A 96 -4.40 -23.79 -4.38
CA ALA A 96 -5.55 -24.17 -3.55
C ALA A 96 -6.18 -25.47 -4.05
N ASN A 97 -6.46 -25.56 -5.35
CA ASN A 97 -7.04 -26.76 -5.96
C ASN A 97 -6.10 -27.97 -5.88
N ALA A 98 -4.80 -27.78 -6.18
CA ALA A 98 -3.80 -28.85 -6.16
C ALA A 98 -3.61 -29.47 -4.76
N ARG A 99 -3.86 -28.71 -3.69
CA ARG A 99 -3.79 -29.17 -2.30
C ARG A 99 -5.15 -29.47 -1.67
N ASN A 100 -6.22 -29.47 -2.47
CA ASN A 100 -7.60 -29.75 -2.05
C ASN A 100 -8.13 -28.80 -0.95
N TYR A 101 -7.75 -27.53 -1.00
CA TYR A 101 -8.40 -26.50 -0.21
C TYR A 101 -9.74 -26.11 -0.87
N GLU A 102 -10.74 -25.79 -0.06
CA GLU A 102 -12.06 -25.35 -0.54
C GLU A 102 -12.00 -23.95 -1.16
N SER A 103 -11.03 -23.13 -0.72
CA SER A 103 -10.84 -21.78 -1.21
C SER A 103 -9.37 -21.32 -1.10
N THR A 104 -9.01 -20.28 -1.83
CA THR A 104 -7.71 -19.59 -1.65
C THR A 104 -7.60 -18.97 -0.28
N LEU A 105 -8.72 -18.48 0.30
CA LEU A 105 -8.76 -17.94 1.65
C LEU A 105 -8.35 -19.00 2.67
N GLN A 106 -8.95 -20.18 2.62
CA GLN A 106 -8.61 -21.31 3.48
C GLN A 106 -7.13 -21.67 3.34
N MET A 107 -6.61 -21.74 2.11
CA MET A 107 -5.20 -22.04 1.85
C MET A 107 -4.27 -21.04 2.54
N TYR A 108 -4.51 -19.74 2.37
CA TYR A 108 -3.64 -18.70 2.96
C TYR A 108 -3.72 -18.65 4.48
N LEU A 109 -4.88 -18.87 5.06
CA LEU A 109 -5.05 -18.86 6.52
C LEU A 109 -4.51 -20.13 7.19
N SER A 110 -4.49 -21.26 6.48
CA SER A 110 -4.06 -22.56 7.01
C SER A 110 -2.59 -22.55 7.45
N GLY A 111 -1.73 -21.83 6.73
CA GLY A 111 -0.30 -21.72 7.07
C GLY A 111 -0.02 -21.11 8.45
N SER A 112 -0.94 -20.30 8.96
CA SER A 112 -0.88 -19.68 10.29
C SER A 112 -1.92 -20.26 11.25
N PHE A 113 -2.60 -21.33 10.88
CA PHE A 113 -3.67 -21.97 11.66
C PHE A 113 -4.80 -21.01 12.07
N ILE A 114 -5.10 -20.01 11.22
CA ILE A 114 -6.15 -19.02 11.48
C ILE A 114 -7.49 -19.55 10.93
N PRO A 115 -8.54 -19.69 11.75
CA PRO A 115 -9.87 -20.01 11.26
C PRO A 115 -10.43 -18.90 10.37
N GLU A 116 -11.20 -19.26 9.32
CA GLU A 116 -11.85 -18.27 8.44
C GLU A 116 -12.78 -17.32 9.18
N SER A 117 -13.35 -17.77 10.31
CA SER A 117 -14.19 -16.94 11.17
C SER A 117 -13.46 -15.72 11.76
N VAL A 118 -12.14 -15.78 11.94
CA VAL A 118 -11.34 -14.62 12.37
C VAL A 118 -11.31 -13.57 11.26
N TYR A 119 -11.12 -14.00 10.02
CA TYR A 119 -11.11 -13.11 8.86
C TYR A 119 -12.48 -12.46 8.63
N THR A 120 -13.55 -13.25 8.62
CA THR A 120 -14.92 -12.73 8.44
C THR A 120 -15.33 -11.81 9.57
N ASN A 121 -15.01 -12.16 10.84
CA ASN A 121 -15.28 -11.31 11.99
C ASN A 121 -14.53 -9.96 11.92
N LEU A 122 -13.31 -9.94 11.38
CA LEU A 122 -12.58 -8.68 11.17
C LEU A 122 -13.34 -7.78 10.17
N ILE A 123 -13.79 -8.34 9.05
CA ILE A 123 -14.56 -7.60 8.04
C ILE A 123 -15.87 -7.07 8.65
N ASP A 124 -16.62 -7.90 9.37
CA ASP A 124 -17.86 -7.51 10.00
C ASP A 124 -17.65 -6.41 11.06
N THR A 125 -16.58 -6.54 11.86
CA THR A 125 -16.21 -5.55 12.86
C THR A 125 -15.89 -4.20 12.22
N VAL A 126 -15.11 -4.18 11.14
CA VAL A 126 -14.81 -2.94 10.40
C VAL A 126 -16.09 -2.35 9.83
N ASN A 127 -16.92 -3.15 9.15
CA ASN A 127 -18.16 -2.68 8.54
C ASN A 127 -19.13 -2.11 9.58
N ASN A 128 -19.25 -2.73 10.74
CA ASN A 128 -20.10 -2.27 11.82
C ASN A 128 -19.60 -0.98 12.51
N ASN A 129 -18.37 -0.55 12.21
CA ASN A 129 -17.78 0.68 12.76
C ASN A 129 -17.45 1.73 11.69
N LEU A 130 -17.92 1.58 10.45
CA LEU A 130 -17.67 2.55 9.38
C LEU A 130 -18.23 3.95 9.68
N ASP A 131 -19.25 4.05 10.51
CA ASP A 131 -19.79 5.34 10.99
C ASP A 131 -18.69 6.21 11.60
N LYS A 132 -17.79 5.64 12.41
CA LYS A 132 -16.66 6.36 13.02
C LYS A 132 -15.67 6.89 11.98
N MET A 133 -15.44 6.11 10.92
CA MET A 133 -14.61 6.55 9.81
C MET A 133 -15.29 7.68 9.03
N HIS A 134 -16.59 7.58 8.79
CA HIS A 134 -17.36 8.61 8.12
C HIS A 134 -17.40 9.93 8.93
N ASP A 135 -17.53 9.84 10.25
CA ASP A 135 -17.46 11.00 11.14
C ASP A 135 -16.08 11.67 11.05
N TYR A 136 -15.02 10.88 11.08
CA TYR A 136 -13.66 11.40 10.94
C TYR A 136 -13.42 12.07 9.57
N VAL A 137 -13.86 11.44 8.47
CA VAL A 137 -13.77 12.01 7.13
C VAL A 137 -14.57 13.32 7.03
N SER A 138 -15.74 13.38 7.64
CA SER A 138 -16.55 14.58 7.71
C SER A 138 -15.88 15.70 8.50
N LEU A 139 -15.22 15.35 9.62
CA LEU A 139 -14.42 16.29 10.40
C LEU A 139 -13.25 16.82 9.57
N ARG A 140 -12.53 15.95 8.85
CA ARG A 140 -11.44 16.37 7.96
C ARG A 140 -11.91 17.38 6.91
N LYS A 141 -13.01 17.06 6.23
CA LYS A 141 -13.63 17.96 5.24
C LYS A 141 -13.90 19.34 5.82
N LYS A 142 -14.50 19.40 7.00
CA LYS A 142 -14.82 20.65 7.70
C LYS A 142 -13.56 21.41 8.12
N THR A 143 -12.57 20.73 8.67
CA THR A 143 -11.31 21.33 9.15
C THR A 143 -10.47 21.88 8.00
N LEU A 144 -10.43 21.17 6.87
CA LEU A 144 -9.73 21.61 5.67
C LEU A 144 -10.47 22.72 4.90
N GLY A 145 -11.75 22.97 5.22
CA GLY A 145 -12.55 24.00 4.56
C GLY A 145 -12.81 23.72 3.08
N VAL A 146 -12.92 22.44 2.68
CA VAL A 146 -13.15 22.06 1.28
C VAL A 146 -14.60 21.67 1.04
N ASP A 147 -15.15 22.02 -0.13
CA ASP A 147 -16.52 21.65 -0.51
C ASP A 147 -16.66 20.16 -0.77
N GLU A 148 -15.61 19.53 -1.29
CA GLU A 148 -15.53 18.11 -1.56
C GLU A 148 -14.15 17.59 -1.15
N LEU A 149 -14.13 16.51 -0.34
CA LEU A 149 -12.91 15.83 0.08
C LEU A 149 -12.55 14.78 -0.97
N HIS A 150 -11.32 14.86 -1.46
CA HIS A 150 -10.77 13.89 -2.42
C HIS A 150 -9.68 13.03 -1.76
N PHE A 151 -9.28 11.94 -2.42
CA PHE A 151 -8.20 11.07 -1.93
C PHE A 151 -6.88 11.82 -1.68
N TYR A 152 -6.58 12.85 -2.46
CA TYR A 152 -5.39 13.70 -2.23
C TYR A 152 -5.50 14.62 -1.02
N ASP A 153 -6.64 14.68 -0.33
CA ASP A 153 -6.82 15.46 0.88
C ASP A 153 -6.69 14.61 2.17
N ILE A 154 -6.55 13.28 2.05
CA ILE A 154 -6.57 12.36 3.20
C ILE A 154 -5.35 12.54 4.10
N TYR A 155 -4.19 12.88 3.56
CA TYR A 155 -2.95 13.06 4.31
C TYR A 155 -2.63 14.51 4.64
N ALA A 156 -3.45 15.45 4.15
CA ALA A 156 -3.26 16.88 4.47
C ALA A 156 -3.25 17.12 5.98
N PRO A 157 -2.30 17.90 6.52
CA PRO A 157 -2.24 18.23 7.95
C PRO A 157 -3.51 18.97 8.40
N LEU A 158 -4.06 18.58 9.55
CA LEU A 158 -5.23 19.23 10.15
C LEU A 158 -4.85 20.25 11.25
N THR A 159 -3.64 20.17 11.76
CA THR A 159 -3.14 21.03 12.83
C THR A 159 -2.16 22.06 12.28
N SER A 160 -1.94 23.16 13.03
CA SER A 160 -0.86 24.10 12.75
C SER A 160 0.51 23.42 12.84
N ASP A 161 1.50 23.99 12.15
CA ASP A 161 2.84 23.45 12.17
C ASP A 161 3.45 23.50 13.57
N TYR A 162 3.80 22.33 14.07
CA TYR A 162 4.71 22.16 15.18
C TYR A 162 5.94 21.43 14.63
N THR A 163 6.91 22.20 14.18
CA THR A 163 8.14 21.62 13.61
C THR A 163 9.18 21.48 14.71
N VAL A 164 9.43 20.27 15.15
CA VAL A 164 10.63 19.97 15.94
C VAL A 164 11.73 19.59 14.97
N ASN A 165 12.70 20.49 14.80
CA ASN A 165 13.89 20.17 14.02
C ASN A 165 14.82 19.30 14.85
N VAL A 166 14.77 17.99 14.60
CA VAL A 166 15.72 17.02 15.18
C VAL A 166 16.74 16.68 14.11
N SER A 167 18.02 16.96 14.36
CA SER A 167 19.07 16.54 13.45
C SER A 167 19.17 15.01 13.41
N TYR A 168 19.68 14.47 12.30
CA TYR A 168 19.89 13.04 12.17
C TYR A 168 20.74 12.46 13.32
N GLU A 169 21.81 13.16 13.72
CA GLU A 169 22.67 12.71 14.81
C GLU A 169 21.94 12.69 16.15
N ASN A 170 21.15 13.70 16.46
CA ASN A 170 20.34 13.72 17.68
C ASN A 170 19.26 12.63 17.68
N ALA A 171 18.63 12.38 16.54
CA ALA A 171 17.67 11.28 16.41
C ALA A 171 18.35 9.92 16.64
N LYS A 172 19.51 9.71 16.04
CA LYS A 172 20.33 8.50 16.22
C LYS A 172 20.74 8.29 17.66
N GLU A 173 21.25 9.31 18.34
CA GLU A 173 21.61 9.25 19.77
C GLU A 173 20.40 8.90 20.64
N THR A 174 19.26 9.54 20.39
CA THR A 174 18.01 9.28 21.12
C THR A 174 17.56 7.83 20.95
N VAL A 175 17.62 7.31 19.73
CA VAL A 175 17.25 5.90 19.44
C VAL A 175 18.21 4.93 20.13
N LEU A 176 19.53 5.19 20.02
CA LEU A 176 20.54 4.35 20.66
C LEU A 176 20.42 4.37 22.18
N ASP A 177 20.09 5.51 22.75
CA ASP A 177 19.88 5.63 24.20
C ASP A 177 18.64 4.88 24.67
N ALA A 178 17.55 4.97 23.94
CA ALA A 178 16.32 4.23 24.20
C ALA A 178 16.53 2.70 24.10
N LEU A 179 17.37 2.25 23.18
CA LEU A 179 17.67 0.82 22.97
C LEU A 179 18.58 0.22 24.05
N LYS A 180 19.27 1.02 24.88
CA LYS A 180 20.11 0.52 25.98
C LYS A 180 19.35 -0.35 27.00
N ILE A 181 18.03 -0.21 27.05
CA ILE A 181 17.18 -1.06 27.92
C ILE A 181 17.16 -2.52 27.43
N LEU A 182 17.45 -2.76 26.17
CA LEU A 182 17.42 -4.08 25.55
C LEU A 182 18.77 -4.84 25.68
N GLY A 183 19.84 -4.19 26.16
CA GLY A 183 21.18 -4.77 26.35
C GLY A 183 22.16 -4.35 25.28
#